data_09269c4b1af38b281cd2a6789ec8a204
#
_entry.id   09269c4b1af38b281cd2a6789ec8a204
#
_cell.length_a   1.000
_cell.length_b   1.000
_cell.length_c   1.000
_cell.angle_alpha   90.00
_cell.angle_beta   90.00
_cell.angle_gamma   90.00
#
_symmetry.space_group_name_H-M   'P 1'
#
loop_
_entity.id
_entity.type
_entity.pdbx_description
1 polymer ?
#
loop_
_entity_poly.entity_id
_entity_poly.type
_entity_poly.pdbx_seq_one_letter_code
_entity_poly.pdbx_strand_id
1 'polypeptide(L)'
;MKIWIKTGHPTGEVVRVFGFDWFRLHFIENPGMAWGWEFGNETGKMILTLFRLTAVIFGTWYIGRIVKQQYSKGFIICAGLIYAGALGNLIDSMFYGMIFDKGLHYDAAINDYISYGGIAQFSSNGYSSFLHGSVVDMLYFPIIKSNFPSWFPVIGGDEFEFFSPIFN
;
A
#
# COMPACT_ATOMS: atom_id res chain seq x y z
N MET A 1 3.85 5.40 11.26
CA MET A 1 2.39 5.24 11.02
C MET A 1 2.05 3.82 10.60
N LYS A 2 2.68 3.21 9.57
CA LYS A 2 2.42 1.84 9.11
C LYS A 2 2.55 0.77 10.20
N ILE A 3 3.63 0.81 10.98
CA ILE A 3 3.82 -0.11 12.11
C ILE A 3 2.70 0.05 13.15
N TRP A 4 2.36 1.29 13.51
CA TRP A 4 1.30 1.58 14.47
C TRP A 4 -0.06 1.00 14.03
N ILE A 5 -0.44 1.17 12.75
CA ILE A 5 -1.71 0.63 12.28
C ILE A 5 -1.70 -0.90 12.25
N LYS A 6 -0.59 -1.50 11.82
CA LYS A 6 -0.45 -2.96 11.74
C LYS A 6 -0.45 -3.64 13.11
N THR A 7 0.10 -2.99 14.15
CA THR A 7 0.17 -3.53 15.51
C THR A 7 -0.96 -3.06 16.43
N GLY A 8 -1.83 -2.18 15.97
CA GLY A 8 -2.95 -1.65 16.74
C GLY A 8 -4.33 -1.99 16.20
N HIS A 9 -4.43 -2.38 14.94
CA HIS A 9 -5.71 -2.55 14.25
C HIS A 9 -5.74 -3.84 13.40
N PRO A 10 -6.88 -4.53 13.33
CA PRO A 10 -7.06 -5.64 12.40
C PRO A 10 -7.14 -5.15 10.95
N THR A 11 -6.74 -5.99 10.00
CA THR A 11 -6.85 -5.70 8.57
C THR A 11 -8.30 -5.46 8.18
N GLY A 12 -8.54 -4.42 7.38
CA GLY A 12 -9.88 -3.98 6.94
C GLY A 12 -10.51 -2.92 7.85
N GLU A 13 -9.92 -2.61 9.00
CA GLU A 13 -10.45 -1.56 9.88
C GLU A 13 -10.26 -0.17 9.29
N VAL A 14 -11.29 0.66 9.49
CA VAL A 14 -11.31 2.07 9.06
C VAL A 14 -11.36 3.00 10.26
N VAL A 15 -10.31 3.79 10.43
CA VAL A 15 -10.18 4.77 11.50
C VAL A 15 -10.30 6.19 10.93
N ARG A 16 -11.19 7.01 11.48
CA ARG A 16 -11.33 8.42 11.08
C ARG A 16 -10.21 9.25 11.72
N VAL A 17 -9.50 10.01 10.90
CA VAL A 17 -8.43 10.90 11.39
C VAL A 17 -9.07 12.21 11.86
N PHE A 18 -8.87 12.56 13.12
CA PHE A 18 -9.46 13.75 13.77
C PHE A 18 -10.99 13.86 13.65
N GLY A 19 -11.68 12.74 13.43
CA GLY A 19 -13.13 12.73 13.22
C GLY A 19 -13.59 13.17 11.82
N PHE A 20 -12.70 13.42 10.90
CA PHE A 20 -13.05 13.80 9.52
C PHE A 20 -13.59 12.63 8.71
N ASP A 21 -14.66 12.86 7.95
CA ASP A 21 -15.25 11.85 7.07
C ASP A 21 -14.48 11.68 5.77
N TRP A 22 -13.79 12.72 5.32
CA TRP A 22 -13.02 12.76 4.08
C TRP A 22 -11.55 12.29 4.23
N PHE A 23 -11.07 12.12 5.45
CA PHE A 23 -9.72 11.61 5.73
C PHE A 23 -9.78 10.46 6.73
N ARG A 24 -9.49 9.28 6.24
CA ARG A 24 -9.54 8.03 7.02
C ARG A 24 -8.26 7.24 6.86
N LEU A 25 -7.94 6.43 7.84
CA LEU A 25 -6.97 5.36 7.71
C LEU A 25 -7.76 4.06 7.49
N HIS A 26 -7.60 3.44 6.38
CA HIS A 26 -8.16 2.13 6.07
C HIS A 26 -7.01 1.14 5.94
N PHE A 27 -6.83 0.31 6.96
CA PHE A 27 -5.72 -0.64 6.99
C PHE A 27 -5.98 -1.80 6.04
N ILE A 28 -5.20 -1.86 4.98
CA ILE A 28 -5.16 -3.03 4.09
C ILE A 28 -3.72 -3.47 3.85
N GLU A 29 -3.55 -4.76 3.61
CA GLU A 29 -2.28 -5.31 3.15
C GLU A 29 -2.38 -5.64 1.67
N ASN A 30 -1.38 -5.18 0.93
CA ASN A 30 -1.25 -5.38 -0.50
C ASN A 30 -0.09 -6.34 -0.74
N PRO A 31 -0.33 -7.49 -1.38
CA PRO A 31 0.73 -8.46 -1.69
C PRO A 31 1.72 -7.93 -2.72
N GLY A 32 1.48 -6.74 -3.24
CA GLY A 32 2.31 -6.11 -4.25
C GLY A 32 1.60 -5.89 -5.58
N MET A 33 0.27 -5.92 -5.56
CA MET A 33 -0.53 -5.59 -6.74
C MET A 33 -0.36 -4.13 -7.11
N ALA A 34 -0.13 -3.86 -8.38
CA ALA A 34 -0.19 -2.52 -8.93
C ALA A 34 -1.24 -2.52 -10.03
N TRP A 35 -2.25 -1.67 -9.93
CA TRP A 35 -3.30 -1.50 -10.96
C TRP A 35 -4.11 -2.75 -11.27
N GLY A 36 -4.30 -3.67 -10.30
CA GLY A 36 -5.03 -4.92 -10.50
C GLY A 36 -4.24 -6.01 -11.24
N TRP A 37 -2.97 -5.79 -11.52
CA TRP A 37 -2.08 -6.81 -12.08
C TRP A 37 -1.54 -7.69 -10.95
N GLU A 38 -2.08 -8.87 -10.85
CA GLU A 38 -1.56 -9.92 -9.99
C GLU A 38 -0.42 -10.66 -10.69
N PHE A 39 0.77 -10.50 -10.18
CA PHE A 39 1.80 -11.52 -10.42
C PHE A 39 1.58 -12.64 -9.39
N GLY A 40 0.57 -13.46 -9.63
CA GLY A 40 -0.10 -14.37 -8.69
C GLY A 40 0.75 -15.46 -8.01
N ASN A 41 2.05 -15.24 -7.79
CA ASN A 41 2.91 -16.19 -7.08
C ASN A 41 4.07 -15.49 -6.35
N GLU A 42 4.81 -16.24 -5.54
CA GLU A 42 5.99 -15.74 -4.82
C GLU A 42 7.05 -15.14 -5.74
N THR A 43 7.25 -15.71 -6.93
CA THR A 43 8.20 -15.21 -7.92
C THR A 43 7.79 -13.83 -8.43
N GLY A 44 6.51 -13.61 -8.70
CA GLY A 44 5.98 -12.31 -9.11
C GLY A 44 6.17 -11.25 -8.04
N LYS A 45 5.95 -11.58 -6.77
CA LYS A 45 6.19 -10.71 -5.63
C LYS A 45 7.66 -10.30 -5.50
N MET A 46 8.57 -11.25 -5.67
CA MET A 46 10.01 -10.99 -5.67
C MET A 46 10.42 -10.05 -6.82
N ILE A 47 9.93 -10.30 -8.04
CA ILE A 47 10.19 -9.45 -9.21
C ILE A 47 9.72 -8.01 -8.94
N LEU A 48 8.52 -7.85 -8.39
CA LEU A 48 7.98 -6.54 -8.08
C LEU A 48 8.80 -5.83 -6.98
N THR A 49 9.28 -6.56 -5.98
CA THR A 49 10.15 -5.98 -4.94
C THR A 49 11.49 -5.54 -5.52
N LEU A 50 12.08 -6.31 -6.43
CA LEU A 50 13.30 -5.93 -7.14
C LEU A 50 13.09 -4.72 -8.06
N PHE A 51 11.94 -4.64 -8.73
CA PHE A 51 11.56 -3.46 -9.50
C PHE A 51 11.45 -2.21 -8.61
N ARG A 52 10.82 -2.32 -7.44
CA ARG A 52 10.75 -1.23 -6.44
C ARG A 52 12.14 -0.82 -5.96
N LEU A 53 13.02 -1.77 -5.69
CA LEU A 53 14.42 -1.49 -5.31
C LEU A 53 15.13 -0.67 -6.39
N THR A 54 15.00 -1.08 -7.65
CA THR A 54 15.57 -0.36 -8.80
C THR A 54 14.99 1.05 -8.91
N ALA A 55 13.67 1.19 -8.75
CA ALA A 55 12.99 2.48 -8.78
C ALA A 55 13.46 3.42 -7.63
N VAL A 56 13.69 2.88 -6.43
CA VAL A 56 14.20 3.66 -5.29
C VAL A 56 15.66 4.10 -5.53
N ILE A 57 16.51 3.22 -6.06
CA ILE A 57 17.90 3.60 -6.41
C ILE A 57 17.92 4.72 -7.44
N PHE A 58 17.13 4.58 -8.52
CA PHE A 58 17.00 5.63 -9.53
C PHE A 58 16.40 6.91 -8.95
N GLY A 59 15.37 6.80 -8.12
CA GLY A 59 14.72 7.93 -7.46
C GLY A 59 15.69 8.70 -6.56
N THR A 60 16.56 8.01 -5.82
CA THR A 60 17.60 8.64 -5.00
C THR A 60 18.55 9.50 -5.84
N TRP A 61 19.04 8.93 -6.94
CA TRP A 61 19.87 9.66 -7.88
C TRP A 61 19.13 10.86 -8.50
N TYR A 62 17.89 10.65 -8.93
CA TYR A 62 17.07 11.67 -9.56
C TYR A 62 16.76 12.85 -8.63
N ILE A 63 16.36 12.58 -7.37
CA ILE A 63 16.13 13.62 -6.36
C ILE A 63 17.41 14.42 -6.11
N GLY A 64 18.55 13.76 -5.94
CA GLY A 64 19.84 14.45 -5.81
C GLY A 64 20.14 15.38 -6.99
N ARG A 65 19.76 14.96 -8.20
CA ARG A 65 19.95 15.77 -9.43
C ARG A 65 19.04 17.00 -9.46
N ILE A 66 17.73 16.83 -9.21
CA ILE A 66 16.77 17.95 -9.27
C ILE A 66 17.02 18.99 -8.17
N VAL A 67 17.49 18.56 -6.99
CA VAL A 67 17.92 19.46 -5.91
C VAL A 67 19.14 20.28 -6.34
N LYS A 68 20.17 19.62 -6.89
CA LYS A 68 21.37 20.31 -7.40
C LYS A 68 21.07 21.29 -8.55
N GLN A 69 20.12 20.94 -9.39
CA GLN A 69 19.70 21.79 -10.52
C GLN A 69 18.71 22.89 -10.11
N GLN A 70 18.39 23.00 -8.81
CA GLN A 70 17.52 24.03 -8.24
C GLN A 70 16.14 24.11 -8.92
N TYR A 71 15.53 22.95 -9.20
CA TYR A 71 14.14 22.92 -9.67
C TYR A 71 13.21 23.62 -8.68
N SER A 72 11.99 23.94 -9.11
CA SER A 72 11.03 24.62 -8.25
C SER A 72 10.79 23.82 -6.96
N LYS A 73 10.66 24.51 -5.82
CA LYS A 73 10.46 23.89 -4.51
C LYS A 73 9.24 22.93 -4.48
N GLY A 74 8.15 23.34 -5.13
CA GLY A 74 6.95 22.51 -5.23
C GLY A 74 7.22 21.20 -5.96
N PHE A 75 7.97 21.23 -7.06
CA PHE A 75 8.35 20.03 -7.79
C PHE A 75 9.22 19.08 -6.94
N ILE A 76 10.22 19.63 -6.25
CA ILE A 76 11.09 18.83 -5.35
C ILE A 76 10.28 18.19 -4.23
N ILE A 77 9.34 18.93 -3.63
CA ILE A 77 8.47 18.39 -2.56
C ILE A 77 7.60 17.25 -3.10
N CYS A 78 6.93 17.44 -4.24
CA CYS A 78 6.10 16.39 -4.84
C CYS A 78 6.93 15.14 -5.19
N ALA A 79 8.09 15.32 -5.81
CA ALA A 79 9.01 14.22 -6.12
C ALA A 79 9.47 13.48 -4.84
N GLY A 80 9.77 14.24 -3.78
CA GLY A 80 10.16 13.71 -2.46
C GLY A 80 9.04 12.89 -1.81
N LEU A 81 7.78 13.34 -1.91
CA LEU A 81 6.62 12.60 -1.38
C LEU A 81 6.40 11.27 -2.12
N ILE A 82 6.48 11.29 -3.46
CA ILE A 82 6.38 10.07 -4.27
C ILE A 82 7.52 9.10 -3.91
N TYR A 83 8.74 9.61 -3.79
CA TYR A 83 9.90 8.82 -3.40
C TYR A 83 9.74 8.21 -1.99
N ALA A 84 9.26 8.99 -1.03
CA ALA A 84 9.02 8.52 0.34
C ALA A 84 8.00 7.37 0.38
N GLY A 85 6.92 7.46 -0.42
CA GLY A 85 5.95 6.37 -0.57
C GLY A 85 6.59 5.10 -1.17
N ALA A 86 7.37 5.25 -2.25
CA ALA A 86 8.06 4.13 -2.88
C ALA A 86 9.09 3.47 -1.93
N LEU A 87 9.84 4.27 -1.18
CA LEU A 87 10.79 3.79 -0.17
C LEU A 87 10.06 3.06 0.97
N GLY A 88 8.94 3.61 1.45
CA GLY A 88 8.12 2.98 2.48
C GLY A 88 7.63 1.59 2.04
N ASN A 89 7.13 1.47 0.80
CA ASN A 89 6.70 0.19 0.24
C ASN A 89 7.84 -0.81 0.07
N LEU A 90 9.02 -0.33 -0.29
CA LEU A 90 10.20 -1.19 -0.38
C LEU A 90 10.57 -1.74 1.01
N ILE A 91 10.59 -0.90 2.04
CA ILE A 91 10.87 -1.31 3.43
C ILE A 91 9.88 -2.37 3.90
N ASP A 92 8.58 -2.17 3.66
CA ASP A 92 7.55 -3.15 4.02
C ASP A 92 7.83 -4.50 3.32
N SER A 93 8.03 -4.48 2.01
CA SER A 93 8.30 -5.69 1.22
C SER A 93 9.57 -6.41 1.65
N MET A 94 10.61 -5.68 2.06
CA MET A 94 11.88 -6.28 2.49
C MET A 94 11.78 -6.91 3.88
N PHE A 95 11.12 -6.27 4.83
CA PHE A 95 11.30 -6.58 6.24
C PHE A 95 10.04 -7.08 6.95
N TYR A 96 8.83 -6.67 6.54
CA TYR A 96 7.60 -7.00 7.30
C TYR A 96 7.31 -8.50 7.38
N GLY A 97 7.70 -9.26 6.34
CA GLY A 97 7.62 -10.72 6.38
C GLY A 97 8.39 -11.36 7.52
N MET A 98 9.56 -10.79 7.87
CA MET A 98 10.44 -11.34 8.89
C MET A 98 10.15 -10.87 10.31
N ILE A 99 9.63 -9.64 10.47
CA ILE A 99 9.51 -9.01 11.80
C ILE A 99 8.12 -9.13 12.42
N PHE A 100 7.09 -9.51 11.65
CA PHE A 100 5.72 -9.70 12.15
C PHE A 100 5.30 -11.17 12.10
N ASP A 101 4.53 -11.59 13.10
CA ASP A 101 3.96 -12.94 13.21
C ASP A 101 2.86 -13.22 12.20
N LYS A 102 2.18 -12.15 11.72
CA LYS A 102 1.04 -12.24 10.80
C LYS A 102 1.16 -11.23 9.67
N GLY A 103 0.68 -11.64 8.51
CA GLY A 103 0.61 -10.83 7.30
C GLY A 103 -0.02 -11.61 6.16
N LEU A 104 -0.47 -10.89 5.15
CA LEU A 104 -0.98 -11.48 3.92
C LEU A 104 0.14 -12.29 3.25
N HIS A 105 -0.06 -13.58 3.06
CA HIS A 105 0.92 -14.48 2.47
C HIS A 105 0.30 -15.35 1.38
N TYR A 106 1.13 -15.77 0.44
CA TYR A 106 0.71 -16.64 -0.65
C TYR A 106 0.65 -18.09 -0.18
N ASP A 107 -0.45 -18.78 -0.47
CA ASP A 107 -0.61 -20.21 -0.27
C ASP A 107 -0.62 -20.93 -1.61
N ALA A 108 0.39 -21.75 -1.83
CA ALA A 108 0.55 -22.50 -3.06
C ALA A 108 -0.52 -23.61 -3.26
N ALA A 109 -1.19 -24.04 -2.20
CA ALA A 109 -2.22 -25.08 -2.28
C ALA A 109 -3.51 -24.56 -2.92
N ILE A 110 -3.86 -23.31 -2.64
CA ILE A 110 -5.05 -22.65 -3.22
C ILE A 110 -4.69 -21.69 -4.35
N ASN A 111 -3.40 -21.49 -4.60
CA ASN A 111 -2.85 -20.56 -5.61
C ASN A 111 -3.38 -19.13 -5.43
N ASP A 112 -3.46 -18.66 -4.18
CA ASP A 112 -4.01 -17.35 -3.82
C ASP A 112 -3.39 -16.81 -2.52
N TYR A 113 -3.66 -15.54 -2.22
CA TYR A 113 -3.22 -14.90 -1.00
C TYR A 113 -4.23 -15.08 0.13
N ILE A 114 -3.76 -15.56 1.27
CA ILE A 114 -4.56 -15.73 2.49
C ILE A 114 -4.37 -14.52 3.40
N SER A 115 -5.49 -13.88 3.77
CA SER A 115 -5.51 -12.88 4.83
C SER A 115 -5.52 -13.55 6.21
N TYR A 116 -5.15 -12.79 7.23
CA TYR A 116 -5.11 -13.28 8.62
C TYR A 116 -6.14 -12.54 9.48
N GLY A 117 -6.54 -13.18 10.57
CA GLY A 117 -7.41 -12.56 11.58
C GLY A 117 -6.63 -11.94 12.74
N GLY A 118 -7.20 -10.88 13.33
CA GLY A 118 -6.65 -10.21 14.50
C GLY A 118 -5.53 -9.23 14.19
N ILE A 119 -4.75 -8.89 15.21
CA ILE A 119 -3.70 -7.86 15.17
C ILE A 119 -2.34 -8.56 15.06
N ALA A 120 -1.46 -8.04 14.20
CA ALA A 120 -0.10 -8.54 14.06
C ALA A 120 0.80 -8.04 15.20
N GLN A 121 1.75 -8.86 15.61
CA GLN A 121 2.73 -8.54 16.64
C GLN A 121 4.15 -8.74 16.14
N PHE A 122 5.10 -8.09 16.79
CA PHE A 122 6.51 -8.35 16.51
C PHE A 122 6.86 -9.77 16.94
N SER A 123 7.56 -10.48 16.06
CA SER A 123 7.96 -11.87 16.29
C SER A 123 9.34 -12.14 15.70
N SER A 124 10.07 -13.04 16.34
CA SER A 124 11.30 -13.62 15.78
C SER A 124 11.01 -14.64 14.66
N ASN A 125 9.78 -15.17 14.64
CA ASN A 125 9.29 -16.08 13.61
C ASN A 125 8.31 -15.29 12.72
N GLY A 126 8.84 -14.72 11.64
CA GLY A 126 8.04 -13.95 10.71
C GLY A 126 7.08 -14.82 9.88
N TYR A 127 6.04 -14.18 9.34
CA TYR A 127 5.05 -14.85 8.48
C TYR A 127 5.58 -15.15 7.08
N SER A 128 6.69 -14.53 6.67
CA SER A 128 7.28 -14.71 5.34
C SER A 128 8.79 -14.41 5.36
N SER A 129 9.46 -14.70 4.24
CA SER A 129 10.90 -14.48 4.10
C SER A 129 11.26 -13.05 3.69
N PHE A 130 12.56 -12.73 3.66
CA PHE A 130 13.10 -11.47 3.14
C PHE A 130 12.60 -11.22 1.71
N LEU A 131 12.24 -9.98 1.38
CA LEU A 131 11.64 -9.52 0.13
C LEU A 131 10.19 -9.98 -0.13
N HIS A 132 9.60 -10.79 0.74
CA HIS A 132 8.23 -11.31 0.59
C HIS A 132 7.22 -10.70 1.58
N GLY A 133 7.56 -9.60 2.25
CA GLY A 133 6.65 -8.86 3.09
C GLY A 133 5.50 -8.22 2.30
N SER A 134 4.32 -8.12 2.87
CA SER A 134 3.18 -7.40 2.28
C SER A 134 3.26 -5.92 2.63
N VAL A 135 2.87 -5.09 1.66
CA VAL A 135 2.86 -3.64 1.81
C VAL A 135 1.65 -3.22 2.62
N VAL A 136 1.84 -2.31 3.55
CA VAL A 136 0.76 -1.68 4.30
C VAL A 136 0.30 -0.42 3.59
N ASP A 137 -0.93 -0.43 3.11
CA ASP A 137 -1.62 0.72 2.55
C ASP A 137 -2.67 1.19 3.56
N MET A 138 -2.85 2.51 3.72
CA MET A 138 -3.70 3.01 4.80
C MET A 138 -4.38 4.36 4.51
N LEU A 139 -3.84 5.21 3.66
CA LEU A 139 -4.39 6.54 3.41
C LEU A 139 -5.60 6.44 2.49
N TYR A 140 -6.77 6.81 3.00
CA TYR A 140 -8.04 6.73 2.30
C TYR A 140 -8.76 8.07 2.32
N PHE A 141 -9.06 8.59 1.13
CA PHE A 141 -9.69 9.88 0.94
C PHE A 141 -11.01 9.76 0.17
N PRO A 142 -12.11 9.34 0.82
CA PRO A 142 -13.42 9.28 0.17
C PRO A 142 -13.99 10.70 0.00
N ILE A 143 -13.49 11.45 -0.99
CA ILE A 143 -13.82 12.87 -1.16
C ILE A 143 -15.19 13.04 -1.79
N ILE A 144 -15.52 12.22 -2.79
CA ILE A 144 -16.79 12.30 -3.50
C ILE A 144 -17.46 10.93 -3.47
N LYS A 145 -18.61 10.87 -2.78
CA LYS A 145 -19.54 9.74 -2.83
C LYS A 145 -20.83 10.21 -3.48
N SER A 146 -21.27 9.53 -4.51
CA SER A 146 -22.52 9.82 -5.19
C SER A 146 -23.09 8.56 -5.81
N ASN A 147 -24.35 8.61 -6.20
CA ASN A 147 -24.98 7.53 -6.94
C ASN A 147 -25.17 7.95 -8.39
N PHE A 148 -24.99 7.01 -9.31
CA PHE A 148 -25.35 7.25 -10.70
C PHE A 148 -26.84 7.52 -10.79
N PRO A 149 -27.28 8.53 -11.57
CA PRO A 149 -28.69 8.77 -11.80
C PRO A 149 -29.38 7.50 -12.30
N SER A 150 -30.59 7.22 -11.81
CA SER A 150 -31.37 6.00 -12.14
C SER A 150 -31.64 5.81 -13.63
N TRP A 151 -31.55 6.88 -14.42
CA TRP A 151 -31.69 6.83 -15.88
C TRP A 151 -30.45 6.39 -16.63
N PHE A 152 -29.29 6.24 -15.95
CA PHE A 152 -28.05 5.83 -16.60
C PHE A 152 -28.11 4.33 -16.95
N PRO A 153 -27.86 3.94 -18.22
CA PRO A 153 -27.97 2.55 -18.61
C PRO A 153 -26.88 1.70 -17.92
N VAL A 154 -27.25 0.49 -17.47
CA VAL A 154 -26.41 -0.55 -16.85
C VAL A 154 -26.00 -0.29 -15.40
N ILE A 155 -25.66 0.93 -15.01
CA ILE A 155 -25.13 1.29 -13.68
C ILE A 155 -25.97 2.35 -12.95
N GLY A 156 -27.20 2.60 -13.45
CA GLY A 156 -28.10 3.58 -12.82
C GLY A 156 -28.52 3.13 -11.43
N GLY A 157 -28.28 4.00 -10.43
CA GLY A 157 -28.53 3.72 -9.01
C GLY A 157 -27.33 3.18 -8.23
N ASP A 158 -26.27 2.72 -8.91
CA ASP A 158 -25.07 2.23 -8.24
C ASP A 158 -24.31 3.36 -7.55
N GLU A 159 -23.78 3.06 -6.37
CA GLU A 159 -22.89 3.99 -5.65
C GLU A 159 -21.54 4.08 -6.36
N PHE A 160 -21.03 5.30 -6.56
CA PHE A 160 -19.65 5.48 -6.99
C PHE A 160 -18.89 6.37 -6.02
N GLU A 161 -17.64 6.01 -5.78
CA GLU A 161 -16.69 6.81 -5.02
C GLU A 161 -15.59 7.30 -5.95
N PHE A 162 -15.40 8.63 -6.02
CA PHE A 162 -14.30 9.24 -6.72
C PHE A 162 -13.14 9.45 -5.74
N PHE A 163 -11.92 9.05 -6.10
CA PHE A 163 -10.76 8.98 -5.23
C PHE A 163 -10.87 7.95 -4.09
N SER A 164 -11.38 6.74 -4.40
CA SER A 164 -11.42 5.64 -3.45
C SER A 164 -10.14 4.79 -3.33
N PRO A 165 -9.06 4.96 -4.12
CA PRO A 165 -7.86 4.17 -3.91
C PRO A 165 -7.24 4.47 -2.55
N ILE A 166 -6.72 3.40 -1.91
CA ILE A 166 -6.01 3.49 -0.64
C ILE A 166 -4.54 3.64 -0.96
N PHE A 167 -3.92 4.64 -0.34
CA PHE A 167 -2.52 5.00 -0.55
C PHE A 167 -1.68 4.76 0.72
N ASN A 168 -0.39 4.80 0.56
CA ASN A 168 0.56 4.71 1.66
C ASN A 168 1.40 5.98 1.84
#